data_ae91473dc9090aeb6e9520c932c15029
#
_entry.id   ae91473dc9090aeb6e9520c932c15029
#
_cell.length_a   1.000
_cell.length_b   1.000
_cell.length_c   1.000
_cell.angle_alpha   90.00
_cell.angle_beta   90.00
_cell.angle_gamma   90.00
#
_symmetry.space_group_name_H-M   'P 1'
#
loop_
_entity.id
_entity.type
_entity.pdbx_description
1 polymer ?
#
loop_
_entity_poly.entity_id
_entity_poly.type
_entity_poly.pdbx_seq_one_letter_code
_entity_poly.pdbx_strand_id
1 'polypeptide(L)'
;DISLLARGSRLPGGREGSYVVVFDDISDVISAQRSIAWGEVARRLAHEIKNPLTPIQLSAERLHMKLEGKLNDADAQVLERSTATIVNQVTAMKRMVDDFRDYAKTPPAVLSSLDLNALIEEILHLYLSGDGRDIIHASLAQDLPLIMGDPTQLRQVIHNLLQNAQDAVADRGE
;
A
#
# COMPACT_ATOMS: atom_id res chain seq x y z
N ASP A 1 12.65 -19.45 -8.45
CA ASP A 1 13.53 -19.44 -9.64
C ASP A 1 14.87 -18.84 -9.25
N ILE A 2 15.96 -19.52 -9.61
CA ILE A 2 17.34 -19.04 -9.37
C ILE A 2 17.85 -18.45 -10.68
N SER A 3 18.39 -17.23 -10.64
CA SER A 3 19.02 -16.55 -11.76
C SER A 3 20.53 -16.56 -11.58
N LEU A 4 21.24 -17.30 -12.44
CA LEU A 4 22.70 -17.41 -12.36
C LEU A 4 23.36 -16.60 -13.47
N LEU A 5 24.35 -15.79 -13.12
CA LEU A 5 25.30 -15.19 -14.05
C LEU A 5 26.50 -16.10 -14.16
N ALA A 6 26.77 -16.64 -15.34
CA ALA A 6 27.94 -17.47 -15.61
C ALA A 6 28.99 -16.67 -16.38
N ARG A 7 30.25 -16.71 -15.90
CA ARG A 7 31.40 -16.12 -16.57
C ARG A 7 32.46 -17.22 -16.77
N GLY A 8 32.86 -17.41 -18.03
CA GLY A 8 33.89 -18.38 -18.38
C GLY A 8 35.17 -17.71 -18.92
N SER A 9 36.33 -18.20 -18.49
CA SER A 9 37.62 -17.76 -19.00
C SER A 9 38.52 -19.00 -19.28
N ARG A 10 39.34 -18.92 -20.31
CA ARG A 10 40.35 -19.92 -20.59
C ARG A 10 41.53 -19.77 -19.63
N LEU A 11 41.96 -20.88 -19.04
CA LEU A 11 43.11 -20.88 -18.11
C LEU A 11 44.41 -20.69 -18.91
N PRO A 12 45.15 -19.62 -18.63
CA PRO A 12 46.49 -19.47 -19.24
C PRO A 12 47.43 -20.52 -18.65
N GLY A 13 48.12 -21.29 -19.48
CA GLY A 13 49.06 -22.33 -19.06
C GLY A 13 48.46 -23.69 -18.69
N GLY A 14 47.15 -23.86 -18.82
CA GLY A 14 46.47 -25.17 -18.70
C GLY A 14 46.62 -26.04 -19.93
N ARG A 15 46.28 -27.33 -19.81
CA ARG A 15 46.13 -28.24 -20.97
C ARG A 15 45.14 -27.61 -21.97
N GLU A 16 45.34 -27.86 -23.28
CA GLU A 16 44.40 -27.39 -24.31
C GLU A 16 42.94 -27.75 -23.92
N GLY A 17 42.08 -26.72 -23.83
CA GLY A 17 40.66 -26.85 -23.47
C GLY A 17 40.30 -26.70 -21.99
N SER A 18 41.23 -26.26 -21.14
CA SER A 18 40.89 -25.94 -19.73
C SER A 18 40.24 -24.59 -19.58
N TYR A 19 39.06 -24.56 -18.95
CA TYR A 19 38.27 -23.35 -18.66
C TYR A 19 37.95 -23.25 -17.17
N VAL A 20 37.86 -22.01 -16.67
CA VAL A 20 37.23 -21.70 -15.37
C VAL A 20 35.89 -21.07 -15.66
N VAL A 21 34.85 -21.58 -14.99
CA VAL A 21 33.52 -20.99 -15.02
C VAL A 21 33.16 -20.59 -13.61
N VAL A 22 32.78 -19.32 -13.41
CA VAL A 22 32.29 -18.77 -12.16
C VAL A 22 30.80 -18.51 -12.31
N PHE A 23 30.04 -18.92 -11.29
CA PHE A 23 28.60 -18.70 -11.23
C PHE A 23 28.30 -17.78 -10.06
N ASP A 24 27.62 -16.68 -10.34
CA ASP A 24 27.10 -15.76 -9.34
C ASP A 24 25.56 -15.87 -9.29
N ASP A 25 24.99 -16.06 -8.11
CA ASP A 25 23.53 -15.96 -7.94
C ASP A 25 23.15 -14.47 -7.90
N ILE A 26 22.44 -14.05 -8.94
CA ILE A 26 21.98 -12.68 -9.10
C ILE A 26 20.47 -12.52 -8.91
N SER A 27 19.81 -13.53 -8.30
CA SER A 27 18.37 -13.55 -8.08
C SER A 27 17.90 -12.33 -7.30
N ASP A 28 18.60 -11.97 -6.23
CA ASP A 28 18.28 -10.80 -5.40
C ASP A 28 18.44 -9.50 -6.15
N VAL A 29 19.48 -9.39 -6.98
CA VAL A 29 19.73 -8.19 -7.80
C VAL A 29 18.62 -7.99 -8.82
N ILE A 30 18.21 -9.06 -9.51
CA ILE A 30 17.12 -9.00 -10.49
C ILE A 30 15.80 -8.68 -9.79
N SER A 31 15.54 -9.29 -8.64
CA SER A 31 14.32 -9.02 -7.85
C SER A 31 14.25 -7.56 -7.41
N ALA A 32 15.35 -7.03 -6.88
CA ALA A 32 15.44 -5.63 -6.49
C ALA A 32 15.25 -4.67 -7.67
N GLN A 33 15.89 -4.95 -8.82
CA GLN A 33 15.71 -4.13 -10.03
C GLN A 33 14.27 -4.15 -10.53
N ARG A 34 13.61 -5.33 -10.54
CA ARG A 34 12.19 -5.45 -10.91
C ARG A 34 11.30 -4.65 -9.98
N SER A 35 11.54 -4.72 -8.67
CA SER A 35 10.77 -3.96 -7.68
C SER A 35 10.91 -2.45 -7.87
N ILE A 36 12.12 -1.96 -8.14
CA ILE A 36 12.37 -0.53 -8.42
C ILE A 36 11.65 -0.10 -9.70
N ALA A 37 11.81 -0.85 -10.79
CA ALA A 37 11.16 -0.55 -12.07
C ALA A 37 9.63 -0.57 -11.94
N TRP A 38 9.08 -1.56 -11.21
CA TRP A 38 7.65 -1.65 -10.95
C TRP A 38 7.13 -0.49 -10.12
N GLY A 39 7.86 -0.08 -9.07
CA GLY A 39 7.53 1.10 -8.25
C GLY A 39 7.48 2.39 -9.06
N GLU A 40 8.37 2.55 -10.03
CA GLU A 40 8.38 3.73 -10.91
C GLU A 40 7.18 3.75 -11.88
N VAL A 41 6.86 2.60 -12.48
CA VAL A 41 5.66 2.42 -13.32
C VAL A 41 4.39 2.69 -12.55
N ALA A 42 4.25 2.12 -11.35
CA ALA A 42 3.08 2.32 -10.49
C ALA A 42 2.91 3.78 -10.08
N ARG A 43 4.01 4.47 -9.75
CA ARG A 43 3.98 5.89 -9.41
C ARG A 43 3.48 6.73 -10.59
N ARG A 44 3.98 6.46 -11.80
CA ARG A 44 3.58 7.17 -13.01
C ARG A 44 2.11 6.92 -13.35
N LEU A 45 1.67 5.65 -13.31
CA LEU A 45 0.28 5.28 -13.53
C LEU A 45 -0.65 5.92 -12.51
N ALA A 46 -0.26 5.95 -11.23
CA ALA A 46 -1.03 6.60 -10.18
C ALA A 46 -1.27 8.09 -10.49
N HIS A 47 -0.24 8.81 -10.94
CA HIS A 47 -0.40 10.21 -11.35
C HIS A 47 -1.28 10.36 -12.59
N GLU A 48 -1.09 9.53 -13.61
CA GLU A 48 -1.85 9.57 -14.86
C GLU A 48 -3.34 9.22 -14.65
N ILE A 49 -3.66 8.34 -13.67
CA ILE A 49 -5.05 8.03 -13.31
C ILE A 49 -5.67 9.14 -12.43
N LYS A 50 -4.93 9.69 -11.48
CA LYS A 50 -5.45 10.77 -10.62
C LYS A 50 -5.77 12.06 -11.38
N ASN A 51 -4.99 12.35 -12.42
CA ASN A 51 -5.17 13.56 -13.22
C ASN A 51 -6.58 13.75 -13.78
N PRO A 52 -7.23 12.77 -14.43
CA PRO A 52 -8.61 12.89 -14.90
C PRO A 52 -9.66 12.81 -13.78
N LEU A 53 -9.36 12.18 -12.66
CA LEU A 53 -10.30 12.00 -11.55
C LEU A 53 -10.60 13.34 -10.84
N THR A 54 -9.61 14.20 -10.70
CA THR A 54 -9.78 15.50 -10.04
C THR A 54 -10.76 16.42 -10.77
N PRO A 55 -10.65 16.66 -12.10
CA PRO A 55 -11.65 17.47 -12.81
C PRO A 55 -13.04 16.83 -12.85
N ILE A 56 -13.16 15.48 -12.81
CA ILE A 56 -14.47 14.81 -12.71
C ILE A 56 -15.13 15.15 -11.38
N GLN A 57 -14.40 15.02 -10.27
CA GLN A 57 -14.89 15.38 -8.95
C GLN A 57 -15.33 16.84 -8.89
N LEU A 58 -14.45 17.76 -9.30
CA LEU A 58 -14.74 19.19 -9.30
C LEU A 58 -15.95 19.55 -10.18
N SER A 59 -16.16 18.83 -11.29
CA SER A 59 -17.32 19.04 -12.15
C SER A 59 -18.62 18.61 -11.48
N ALA A 60 -18.62 17.47 -10.77
CA ALA A 60 -19.76 17.01 -10.00
C ALA A 60 -20.10 17.99 -8.86
N GLU A 61 -19.10 18.43 -8.11
CA GLU A 61 -19.27 19.41 -7.02
C GLU A 61 -19.78 20.76 -7.54
N ARG A 62 -19.27 21.24 -8.67
CA ARG A 62 -19.74 22.47 -9.31
C ARG A 62 -21.17 22.37 -9.81
N LEU A 63 -21.56 21.21 -10.38
CA LEU A 63 -22.94 20.95 -10.79
C LEU A 63 -23.88 21.04 -9.59
N HIS A 64 -23.52 20.38 -8.49
CA HIS A 64 -24.30 20.42 -7.25
C HIS A 64 -24.48 21.87 -6.78
N MET A 65 -23.39 22.59 -6.55
CA MET A 65 -23.42 23.99 -6.06
C MET A 65 -24.19 24.92 -7.00
N LYS A 66 -24.07 24.74 -8.33
CA LYS A 66 -24.70 25.65 -9.29
C LYS A 66 -26.20 25.45 -9.38
N LEU A 67 -26.71 24.24 -9.16
CA LEU A 67 -28.10 23.86 -9.30
C LEU A 67 -28.85 23.77 -7.97
N GLU A 68 -28.14 23.78 -6.86
CA GLU A 68 -28.69 23.81 -5.52
C GLU A 68 -29.67 24.98 -5.36
N GLY A 69 -30.88 24.71 -4.87
CA GLY A 69 -31.98 25.69 -4.69
C GLY A 69 -32.62 26.18 -5.98
N LYS A 70 -32.28 25.62 -7.15
CA LYS A 70 -32.85 26.03 -8.47
C LYS A 70 -33.74 24.98 -9.09
N LEU A 71 -33.82 23.81 -8.52
CA LEU A 71 -34.59 22.67 -9.03
C LEU A 71 -35.80 22.41 -8.13
N ASN A 72 -36.80 21.72 -8.67
CA ASN A 72 -37.89 21.17 -7.85
C ASN A 72 -37.35 20.04 -6.98
N ASP A 73 -38.11 19.64 -5.96
CA ASP A 73 -37.66 18.66 -4.95
C ASP A 73 -37.24 17.31 -5.54
N ALA A 74 -37.94 16.84 -6.57
CA ALA A 74 -37.64 15.56 -7.23
C ALA A 74 -36.32 15.63 -7.98
N ASP A 75 -36.10 16.70 -8.78
CA ASP A 75 -34.87 16.87 -9.53
C ASP A 75 -33.67 17.20 -8.63
N ALA A 76 -33.90 17.92 -7.51
CA ALA A 76 -32.89 18.21 -6.50
C ALA A 76 -32.37 16.91 -5.87
N GLN A 77 -33.26 15.96 -5.50
CA GLN A 77 -32.87 14.65 -4.97
C GLN A 77 -32.06 13.83 -5.99
N VAL A 78 -32.43 13.88 -7.27
CA VAL A 78 -31.68 13.19 -8.33
C VAL A 78 -30.29 13.79 -8.49
N LEU A 79 -30.18 15.13 -8.49
CA LEU A 79 -28.90 15.81 -8.55
C LEU A 79 -28.00 15.43 -7.38
N GLU A 80 -28.51 15.51 -6.16
CA GLU A 80 -27.76 15.19 -4.92
C GLU A 80 -27.24 13.76 -4.94
N ARG A 81 -28.12 12.77 -5.20
CA ARG A 81 -27.71 11.35 -5.26
C ARG A 81 -26.67 11.09 -6.34
N SER A 82 -26.88 11.68 -7.54
CA SER A 82 -25.98 11.46 -8.67
C SER A 82 -24.60 12.07 -8.43
N THR A 83 -24.54 13.31 -7.95
CA THR A 83 -23.28 13.99 -7.67
C THR A 83 -22.54 13.34 -6.49
N ALA A 84 -23.25 12.96 -5.42
CA ALA A 84 -22.69 12.22 -4.29
C ALA A 84 -22.11 10.88 -4.75
N THR A 85 -22.84 10.12 -5.60
CA THR A 85 -22.34 8.87 -6.16
C THR A 85 -21.06 9.09 -6.96
N ILE A 86 -20.99 10.10 -7.83
CA ILE A 86 -19.79 10.40 -8.61
C ILE A 86 -18.62 10.74 -7.69
N VAL A 87 -18.81 11.62 -6.71
CA VAL A 87 -17.77 12.03 -5.77
C VAL A 87 -17.26 10.83 -4.96
N ASN A 88 -18.16 9.98 -4.46
CA ASN A 88 -17.80 8.79 -3.69
C ASN A 88 -17.01 7.79 -4.54
N GLN A 89 -17.42 7.54 -5.79
CA GLN A 89 -16.69 6.64 -6.69
C GLN A 89 -15.31 7.20 -7.06
N VAL A 90 -15.19 8.48 -7.33
CA VAL A 90 -13.90 9.13 -7.59
C VAL A 90 -12.97 9.04 -6.38
N THR A 91 -13.50 9.23 -5.19
CA THR A 91 -12.76 9.11 -3.93
C THR A 91 -12.27 7.67 -3.72
N ALA A 92 -13.14 6.68 -3.94
CA ALA A 92 -12.77 5.26 -3.85
C ALA A 92 -11.67 4.89 -4.87
N MET A 93 -11.78 5.38 -6.12
CA MET A 93 -10.75 5.18 -7.14
C MET A 93 -9.42 5.83 -6.76
N LYS A 94 -9.43 7.04 -6.20
CA LYS A 94 -8.19 7.70 -5.71
C LYS A 94 -7.52 6.88 -4.62
N ARG A 95 -8.28 6.35 -3.65
CA ARG A 95 -7.74 5.46 -2.60
C ARG A 95 -7.12 4.20 -3.21
N MET A 96 -7.83 3.51 -4.10
CA MET A 96 -7.32 2.30 -4.77
C MET A 96 -6.00 2.57 -5.52
N VAL A 97 -5.88 3.71 -6.18
CA VAL A 97 -4.67 4.12 -6.88
C VAL A 97 -3.52 4.42 -5.91
N ASP A 98 -3.81 5.02 -4.74
CA ASP A 98 -2.80 5.24 -3.70
C ASP A 98 -2.32 3.92 -3.11
N ASP A 99 -3.23 3.01 -2.78
CA ASP A 99 -2.91 1.67 -2.27
C ASP A 99 -2.03 0.88 -3.26
N PHE A 100 -2.36 0.94 -4.55
CA PHE A 100 -1.57 0.32 -5.60
C PHE A 100 -0.16 0.91 -5.68
N ARG A 101 -0.04 2.23 -5.63
CA ARG A 101 1.27 2.91 -5.61
C ARG A 101 2.10 2.52 -4.40
N ASP A 102 1.49 2.44 -3.22
CA ASP A 102 2.19 2.14 -1.98
C ASP A 102 2.58 0.66 -1.90
N TYR A 103 1.74 -0.24 -2.41
CA TYR A 103 2.10 -1.65 -2.61
C TYR A 103 3.32 -1.83 -3.53
N ALA A 104 3.36 -1.10 -4.64
CA ALA A 104 4.45 -1.18 -5.60
C ALA A 104 5.78 -0.57 -5.10
N LYS A 105 5.74 0.24 -4.03
CA LYS A 105 6.92 0.87 -3.42
C LYS A 105 7.53 0.05 -2.28
N THR A 106 6.87 -1.02 -1.85
CA THR A 106 7.33 -1.78 -0.67
C THR A 106 8.74 -2.31 -0.93
N PRO A 107 9.76 -1.79 -0.25
CA PRO A 107 11.13 -2.26 -0.39
C PRO A 107 11.26 -3.68 0.16
N PRO A 108 12.31 -4.42 -0.20
CA PRO A 108 12.63 -5.67 0.46
C PRO A 108 12.67 -5.51 1.98
N ALA A 109 12.11 -6.47 2.70
CA ALA A 109 12.05 -6.43 4.17
C ALA A 109 13.47 -6.40 4.77
N VAL A 110 13.73 -5.45 5.66
CA VAL A 110 14.95 -5.39 6.45
C VAL A 110 14.67 -6.04 7.81
N LEU A 111 15.00 -7.33 7.90
CA LEU A 111 14.72 -8.11 9.11
C LEU A 111 15.64 -7.69 10.25
N SER A 112 15.06 -7.37 11.40
CA SER A 112 15.75 -7.09 12.66
C SER A 112 15.06 -7.80 13.82
N SER A 113 15.77 -7.97 14.92
CA SER A 113 15.18 -8.49 16.16
C SER A 113 14.19 -7.48 16.72
N LEU A 114 12.95 -7.88 16.94
CA LEU A 114 11.83 -7.01 17.24
C LEU A 114 10.97 -7.59 18.37
N ASP A 115 10.59 -6.73 19.32
CA ASP A 115 9.53 -7.00 20.28
C ASP A 115 8.18 -6.63 19.64
N LEU A 116 7.39 -7.66 19.32
CA LEU A 116 6.10 -7.47 18.66
C LEU A 116 5.07 -6.78 19.57
N ASN A 117 5.09 -7.07 20.88
CA ASN A 117 4.18 -6.46 21.83
C ASN A 117 4.43 -4.94 21.93
N ALA A 118 5.70 -4.54 22.07
CA ALA A 118 6.07 -3.14 22.11
C ALA A 118 5.65 -2.39 20.83
N LEU A 119 5.81 -3.02 19.67
CA LEU A 119 5.36 -2.44 18.40
C LEU A 119 3.83 -2.27 18.35
N ILE A 120 3.06 -3.27 18.79
CA ILE A 120 1.61 -3.22 18.83
C ILE A 120 1.13 -2.14 19.80
N GLU A 121 1.71 -2.05 21.00
CA GLU A 121 1.38 -1.05 22.01
C GLU A 121 1.62 0.38 21.48
N GLU A 122 2.74 0.61 20.81
CA GLU A 122 3.05 1.90 20.19
C GLU A 122 1.97 2.31 19.18
N ILE A 123 1.53 1.38 18.33
CA ILE A 123 0.50 1.65 17.33
C ILE A 123 -0.85 1.90 18.00
N LEU A 124 -1.24 1.03 18.96
CA LEU A 124 -2.50 1.16 19.67
C LEU A 124 -2.60 2.49 20.42
N HIS A 125 -1.50 2.99 20.94
CA HIS A 125 -1.50 4.30 21.62
C HIS A 125 -1.97 5.44 20.69
N LEU A 126 -1.67 5.38 19.40
CA LEU A 126 -2.14 6.36 18.41
C LEU A 126 -3.66 6.25 18.19
N TYR A 127 -4.19 5.04 18.17
CA TYR A 127 -5.63 4.79 17.95
C TYR A 127 -6.48 5.03 19.18
N LEU A 128 -5.93 4.79 20.37
CA LEU A 128 -6.62 4.96 21.65
C LEU A 128 -6.64 6.42 22.15
N SER A 129 -5.91 7.31 21.50
CA SER A 129 -5.87 8.74 21.85
C SER A 129 -7.06 9.56 21.31
N GLY A 130 -7.99 8.94 20.55
CA GLY A 130 -9.19 9.55 19.96
C GLY A 130 -10.50 8.96 20.48
N ASP A 131 -11.60 9.23 19.77
CA ASP A 131 -12.96 8.74 20.06
C ASP A 131 -13.12 7.20 19.95
N GLY A 132 -12.08 6.47 19.57
CA GLY A 132 -12.10 5.02 19.37
C GLY A 132 -11.77 4.16 20.59
N ARG A 133 -11.74 4.73 21.81
CA ARG A 133 -11.30 4.03 23.04
C ARG A 133 -12.13 2.80 23.40
N ASP A 134 -13.41 2.78 23.06
CA ASP A 134 -14.33 1.72 23.48
C ASP A 134 -14.45 0.56 22.48
N ILE A 135 -13.78 0.65 21.32
CA ILE A 135 -13.95 -0.32 20.23
C ILE A 135 -12.76 -1.28 20.13
N ILE A 136 -11.56 -0.87 20.58
CA ILE A 136 -10.35 -1.67 20.43
C ILE A 136 -9.96 -2.29 21.77
N HIS A 137 -9.98 -3.63 21.84
CA HIS A 137 -9.49 -4.40 22.99
C HIS A 137 -8.21 -5.14 22.61
N ALA A 138 -7.12 -4.89 23.34
CA ALA A 138 -5.87 -5.59 23.16
C ALA A 138 -5.68 -6.68 24.20
N SER A 139 -5.30 -7.88 23.76
CA SER A 139 -4.90 -8.99 24.63
C SER A 139 -3.56 -9.53 24.15
N LEU A 140 -2.47 -9.11 24.78
CA LEU A 140 -1.11 -9.45 24.39
C LEU A 140 -0.54 -10.52 25.33
N ALA A 141 0.15 -11.51 24.76
CA ALA A 141 0.84 -12.55 25.54
C ALA A 141 2.05 -11.95 26.27
N GLN A 142 2.23 -12.26 27.57
CA GLN A 142 3.26 -11.62 28.40
C GLN A 142 4.69 -12.10 28.10
N ASP A 143 4.86 -13.33 27.60
CA ASP A 143 6.17 -13.95 27.40
C ASP A 143 6.44 -14.22 25.91
N LEU A 144 6.16 -13.26 25.03
CA LEU A 144 6.42 -13.41 23.61
C LEU A 144 7.93 -13.27 23.34
N PRO A 145 8.60 -14.25 22.69
CA PRO A 145 9.99 -14.09 22.32
C PRO A 145 10.17 -13.03 21.24
N LEU A 146 11.36 -12.45 21.15
CA LEU A 146 11.71 -11.57 20.04
C LEU A 146 11.57 -12.31 18.71
N ILE A 147 11.03 -11.63 17.71
CA ILE A 147 10.88 -12.15 16.36
C ILE A 147 11.84 -11.46 15.40
N MET A 148 12.15 -12.09 14.28
CA MET A 148 12.83 -11.45 13.14
C MET A 148 11.79 -10.85 12.21
N GLY A 149 11.73 -9.51 12.14
CA GLY A 149 10.74 -8.79 11.35
C GLY A 149 11.24 -7.42 10.91
N ASP A 150 10.58 -6.86 9.91
CA ASP A 150 10.77 -5.47 9.53
C ASP A 150 9.73 -4.61 10.28
N PRO A 151 10.17 -3.74 11.21
CA PRO A 151 9.24 -2.95 12.03
C PRO A 151 8.36 -2.01 11.19
N THR A 152 8.88 -1.52 10.07
CA THR A 152 8.13 -0.61 9.20
C THR A 152 7.00 -1.34 8.47
N GLN A 153 7.30 -2.52 7.92
CA GLN A 153 6.29 -3.32 7.21
C GLN A 153 5.24 -3.89 8.18
N LEU A 154 5.66 -4.37 9.36
CA LEU A 154 4.74 -4.86 10.37
C LEU A 154 3.83 -3.74 10.90
N ARG A 155 4.35 -2.54 11.11
CA ARG A 155 3.57 -1.36 11.48
C ARG A 155 2.49 -1.07 10.43
N GLN A 156 2.84 -1.13 9.16
CA GLN A 156 1.90 -0.91 8.05
C GLN A 156 0.81 -1.99 8.01
N VAL A 157 1.16 -3.26 8.23
CA VAL A 157 0.18 -4.36 8.29
C VAL A 157 -0.82 -4.14 9.43
N ILE A 158 -0.33 -3.84 10.64
CA ILE A 158 -1.19 -3.62 11.81
C ILE A 158 -2.10 -2.39 11.58
N HIS A 159 -1.54 -1.29 11.07
CA HIS A 159 -2.31 -0.10 10.73
C HIS A 159 -3.42 -0.40 9.73
N ASN A 160 -3.13 -1.11 8.64
CA ASN A 160 -4.12 -1.48 7.63
C ASN A 160 -5.23 -2.38 8.21
N LEU A 161 -4.88 -3.33 9.09
CA LEU A 161 -5.88 -4.19 9.74
C LEU A 161 -6.80 -3.39 10.68
N LEU A 162 -6.24 -2.49 11.47
CA LEU A 162 -7.02 -1.62 12.36
C LEU A 162 -7.93 -0.69 11.56
N GLN A 163 -7.41 -0.07 10.50
CA GLN A 163 -8.21 0.79 9.63
C GLN A 163 -9.36 0.02 8.96
N ASN A 164 -9.10 -1.16 8.42
CA ASN A 164 -10.14 -2.00 7.83
C ASN A 164 -11.21 -2.39 8.85
N ALA A 165 -10.82 -2.67 10.10
CA ALA A 165 -11.76 -2.98 11.17
C ALA A 165 -12.62 -1.76 11.53
N GLN A 166 -12.03 -0.57 11.64
CA GLN A 166 -12.77 0.67 11.90
C GLN A 166 -13.75 1.01 10.78
N ASP A 167 -13.31 0.89 9.51
CA ASP A 167 -14.16 1.13 8.35
C ASP A 167 -15.37 0.16 8.35
N ALA A 168 -15.14 -1.12 8.69
CA ALA A 168 -16.21 -2.12 8.75
C ALA A 168 -17.20 -1.89 9.90
N VAL A 169 -16.79 -1.30 11.01
CA VAL A 169 -17.68 -0.93 12.14
C VAL A 169 -18.44 0.33 11.79
N ALA A 170 -17.79 1.34 11.20
CA ALA A 170 -18.45 2.58 10.78
C ALA A 170 -19.57 2.36 9.76
N ASP A 171 -19.38 1.42 8.81
CA ASP A 171 -20.39 1.06 7.80
C ASP A 171 -21.64 0.34 8.40
N ARG A 172 -21.52 -0.25 9.58
CA ARG A 172 -22.63 -0.94 10.24
C ARG A 172 -23.50 -0.01 11.08
N GLY A 173 -23.11 1.24 11.29
CA GLY A 173 -23.88 2.25 12.02
C GLY A 173 -24.07 1.95 13.51
N GLU A 174 -23.18 1.15 14.09
CA GLU A 174 -23.12 0.85 15.53
C GLU A 174 -21.87 1.49 16.15
#